data_c23c6cad5833a9fc2e2e4b9b01e5dab0
#
_entry.id   c23c6cad5833a9fc2e2e4b9b01e5dab0
#
_cell.length_a   1.000
_cell.length_b   1.000
_cell.length_c   1.000
_cell.angle_alpha   90.00
_cell.angle_beta   90.00
_cell.angle_gamma   90.00
#
_symmetry.space_group_name_H-M   'P 1'
#
loop_
_entity.id
_entity.type
_entity.pdbx_description
1 polymer ?
#
loop_
_entity_poly.entity_id
_entity_poly.type
_entity_poly.pdbx_seq_one_letter_code
_entity_poly.pdbx_strand_id
1 'polypeptide(L)'
;QLNKKHISKIGYLPEERGLYKKMKVGEQALYLAQLKGMPYNEALIKLRQWFEKLNIVEWWHKKVEELSKGMAQKIQFVVTVIHKPKLLIFDEPFSGFDPINASIIRDEIIKLKNDGTTIIFSTHRMESVEEICDHIALINKSKTILEGPINKIKNDFQEEKYEVILDSEVKFKSDKFDVLHQDKNKYQIRLNSQSEIRDVLNRLNKNHNIISFKKKLASIEDIFIKSVAK
;
A
#
# COMPACT_ATOMS: atom_id res chain seq x y z
N GLN A 1 1.54 -11.04 -29.87
CA GLN A 1 2.21 -12.09 -29.07
C GLN A 1 3.37 -11.49 -28.28
N LEU A 2 3.51 -11.87 -27.00
CA LEU A 2 4.66 -11.52 -26.18
C LEU A 2 5.90 -12.23 -26.71
N ASN A 3 7.00 -11.49 -26.91
CA ASN A 3 8.30 -12.03 -27.32
C ASN A 3 9.35 -11.79 -26.22
N LYS A 4 10.57 -12.35 -26.40
CA LYS A 4 11.65 -12.21 -25.44
C LYS A 4 11.98 -10.75 -25.07
N LYS A 5 11.88 -9.81 -26.04
CA LYS A 5 12.11 -8.37 -25.79
C LYS A 5 11.02 -7.74 -24.92
N HIS A 6 9.79 -8.25 -24.96
CA HIS A 6 8.71 -7.79 -24.09
C HIS A 6 8.89 -8.37 -22.69
N ILE A 7 9.21 -9.65 -22.56
CA ILE A 7 9.40 -10.35 -21.28
C ILE A 7 10.53 -9.73 -20.45
N SER A 8 11.61 -9.28 -21.10
CA SER A 8 12.72 -8.60 -20.40
C SER A 8 12.36 -7.21 -19.88
N LYS A 9 11.23 -6.63 -20.31
CA LYS A 9 10.75 -5.31 -19.85
C LYS A 9 9.68 -5.39 -18.78
N ILE A 10 9.23 -6.60 -18.43
CA ILE A 10 8.12 -6.84 -17.50
C ILE A 10 8.63 -7.66 -16.32
N GLY A 11 8.37 -7.18 -15.12
CA GLY A 11 8.48 -7.94 -13.89
C GLY A 11 7.08 -8.30 -13.39
N TYR A 12 6.87 -9.58 -13.06
CA TYR A 12 5.64 -10.06 -12.48
C TYR A 12 5.92 -10.80 -11.18
N LEU A 13 5.29 -10.37 -10.11
CA LEU A 13 5.33 -11.00 -8.81
C LEU A 13 3.93 -11.54 -8.52
N PRO A 14 3.73 -12.86 -8.64
CA PRO A 14 2.46 -13.49 -8.32
C PRO A 14 2.27 -13.63 -6.81
N GLU A 15 1.03 -13.73 -6.35
CA GLU A 15 0.68 -14.04 -4.96
C GLU A 15 1.24 -15.39 -4.51
N GLU A 16 1.08 -16.42 -5.37
CA GLU A 16 1.69 -17.72 -5.15
C GLU A 16 3.14 -17.76 -5.64
N ARG A 17 4.01 -18.38 -4.86
CA ARG A 17 5.45 -18.35 -5.09
C ARG A 17 5.86 -19.30 -6.20
N GLY A 18 6.41 -18.72 -7.27
CA GLY A 18 7.00 -19.45 -8.40
C GLY A 18 8.44 -19.90 -8.18
N LEU A 19 8.89 -20.07 -6.92
CA LEU A 19 10.26 -20.45 -6.62
C LEU A 19 10.41 -21.98 -6.58
N TYR A 20 11.54 -22.50 -7.13
CA TYR A 20 11.87 -23.93 -7.12
C TYR A 20 12.41 -24.36 -5.76
N LYS A 21 11.63 -25.13 -5.02
CA LYS A 21 11.86 -25.48 -3.61
C LYS A 21 13.24 -26.10 -3.33
N LYS A 22 13.72 -26.97 -4.22
CA LYS A 22 14.99 -27.73 -4.05
C LYS A 22 16.25 -26.97 -4.48
N MET A 23 16.10 -25.83 -5.18
CA MET A 23 17.25 -25.01 -5.58
C MET A 23 17.75 -24.15 -4.42
N LYS A 24 19.04 -23.83 -4.42
CA LYS A 24 19.60 -22.82 -3.53
C LYS A 24 19.15 -21.43 -3.96
N VAL A 25 18.94 -20.55 -3.00
CA VAL A 25 18.43 -19.18 -3.20
C VAL A 25 19.30 -18.40 -4.20
N GLY A 26 20.62 -18.39 -4.03
CA GLY A 26 21.53 -17.67 -4.92
C GLY A 26 21.57 -18.25 -6.35
N GLU A 27 21.55 -19.57 -6.48
CA GLU A 27 21.51 -20.25 -7.78
C GLU A 27 20.22 -19.90 -8.54
N GLN A 28 19.07 -19.96 -7.85
CA GLN A 28 17.79 -19.63 -8.44
C GLN A 28 17.69 -18.16 -8.81
N ALA A 29 18.14 -17.25 -7.94
CA ALA A 29 18.11 -15.82 -8.21
C ALA A 29 18.96 -15.47 -9.45
N LEU A 30 20.14 -16.05 -9.59
CA LEU A 30 20.99 -15.93 -10.79
C LEU A 30 20.30 -16.49 -12.02
N TYR A 31 19.74 -17.69 -11.94
CA TYR A 31 19.04 -18.33 -13.04
C TYR A 31 17.87 -17.46 -13.54
N LEU A 32 17.02 -16.95 -12.63
CA LEU A 32 15.88 -16.12 -12.99
C LEU A 32 16.30 -14.76 -13.57
N ALA A 33 17.39 -14.17 -13.08
CA ALA A 33 17.96 -12.94 -13.65
C ALA A 33 18.47 -13.16 -15.08
N GLN A 34 19.15 -14.28 -15.34
CA GLN A 34 19.62 -14.65 -16.67
C GLN A 34 18.46 -14.93 -17.64
N LEU A 35 17.37 -15.55 -17.19
CA LEU A 35 16.16 -15.72 -18.00
C LEU A 35 15.55 -14.40 -18.45
N LYS A 36 15.75 -13.32 -17.67
CA LYS A 36 15.35 -11.95 -18.03
C LYS A 36 16.37 -11.24 -18.93
N GLY A 37 17.44 -11.93 -19.35
CA GLY A 37 18.46 -11.44 -20.27
C GLY A 37 19.65 -10.76 -19.62
N MET A 38 19.84 -10.85 -18.31
CA MET A 38 21.00 -10.28 -17.62
C MET A 38 22.24 -11.17 -17.82
N PRO A 39 23.42 -10.59 -18.13
CA PRO A 39 24.69 -11.31 -18.09
C PRO A 39 24.99 -11.81 -16.68
N TYR A 40 25.60 -12.99 -16.54
CA TYR A 40 25.90 -13.64 -15.26
C TYR A 40 26.62 -12.70 -14.28
N ASN A 41 27.71 -12.06 -14.69
CA ASN A 41 28.50 -11.18 -13.82
C ASN A 41 27.69 -9.96 -13.34
N GLU A 42 26.90 -9.36 -14.22
CA GLU A 42 26.03 -8.24 -13.86
C GLU A 42 24.94 -8.68 -12.86
N ALA A 43 24.31 -9.82 -13.12
CA ALA A 43 23.30 -10.40 -12.23
C ALA A 43 23.89 -10.69 -10.85
N LEU A 44 25.09 -11.28 -10.79
CA LEU A 44 25.77 -11.60 -9.52
C LEU A 44 26.05 -10.35 -8.69
N ILE A 45 26.59 -9.28 -9.31
CA ILE A 45 26.88 -8.02 -8.63
C ILE A 45 25.59 -7.38 -8.09
N LYS A 46 24.55 -7.28 -8.93
CA LYS A 46 23.28 -6.70 -8.52
C LYS A 46 22.55 -7.52 -7.45
N LEU A 47 22.62 -8.84 -7.53
CA LEU A 47 22.05 -9.70 -6.50
C LEU A 47 22.74 -9.50 -5.16
N ARG A 48 24.07 -9.43 -5.12
CA ARG A 48 24.79 -9.13 -3.87
C ARG A 48 24.32 -7.81 -3.26
N GLN A 49 24.23 -6.75 -4.05
CA GLN A 49 23.73 -5.44 -3.59
C GLN A 49 22.31 -5.54 -3.02
N TRP A 50 21.40 -6.27 -3.68
CA TRP A 50 20.05 -6.47 -3.17
C TRP A 50 20.00 -7.30 -1.88
N PHE A 51 20.85 -8.34 -1.79
CA PHE A 51 20.92 -9.20 -0.62
C PHE A 51 21.48 -8.45 0.59
N GLU A 52 22.49 -7.61 0.40
CA GLU A 52 23.01 -6.71 1.43
C GLU A 52 21.94 -5.69 1.87
N LYS A 53 21.31 -5.04 0.91
CA LYS A 53 20.26 -4.03 1.14
C LYS A 53 19.08 -4.57 1.97
N LEU A 54 18.66 -5.79 1.70
CA LEU A 54 17.53 -6.42 2.40
C LEU A 54 17.97 -7.23 3.63
N ASN A 55 19.28 -7.23 3.95
CA ASN A 55 19.89 -8.01 5.04
C ASN A 55 19.54 -9.51 4.96
N ILE A 56 19.82 -10.11 3.78
CA ILE A 56 19.50 -11.51 3.47
C ILE A 56 20.69 -12.28 2.86
N VAL A 57 21.91 -11.78 3.05
CA VAL A 57 23.14 -12.38 2.49
C VAL A 57 23.32 -13.83 2.96
N GLU A 58 23.02 -14.11 4.20
CA GLU A 58 23.11 -15.44 4.82
C GLU A 58 22.21 -16.50 4.18
N TRP A 59 21.18 -16.07 3.40
CA TRP A 59 20.26 -17.00 2.75
C TRP A 59 20.78 -17.53 1.43
N TRP A 60 21.89 -17.00 0.91
CA TRP A 60 22.44 -17.32 -0.41
C TRP A 60 22.59 -18.82 -0.67
N HIS A 61 23.07 -19.57 0.34
CA HIS A 61 23.33 -21.01 0.26
C HIS A 61 22.19 -21.89 0.77
N LYS A 62 21.15 -21.31 1.39
CA LYS A 62 19.96 -22.05 1.84
C LYS A 62 19.17 -22.54 0.65
N LYS A 63 18.48 -23.67 0.81
CA LYS A 63 17.46 -24.09 -0.15
C LYS A 63 16.21 -23.24 0.04
N VAL A 64 15.43 -23.06 -1.04
CA VAL A 64 14.18 -22.28 -0.98
C VAL A 64 13.17 -22.92 -0.02
N GLU A 65 13.15 -24.23 0.10
CA GLU A 65 12.27 -24.94 1.05
C GLU A 65 12.57 -24.67 2.52
N GLU A 66 13.77 -24.16 2.85
CA GLU A 66 14.17 -23.78 4.21
C GLU A 66 13.73 -22.36 4.58
N LEU A 67 13.16 -21.61 3.63
CA LEU A 67 12.73 -20.24 3.83
C LEU A 67 11.31 -20.18 4.42
N SER A 68 11.10 -19.26 5.36
CA SER A 68 9.76 -18.87 5.77
C SER A 68 8.99 -18.21 4.62
N LYS A 69 7.68 -18.03 4.82
CA LYS A 69 6.83 -17.35 3.83
C LYS A 69 7.32 -15.94 3.48
N GLY A 70 7.68 -15.12 4.47
CA GLY A 70 8.19 -13.79 4.25
C GLY A 70 9.59 -13.78 3.63
N MET A 71 10.48 -14.72 4.03
CA MET A 71 11.80 -14.85 3.42
C MET A 71 11.70 -15.16 1.92
N ALA A 72 10.88 -16.12 1.54
CA ALA A 72 10.68 -16.48 0.13
C ALA A 72 10.07 -15.30 -0.66
N GLN A 73 9.17 -14.52 -0.05
CA GLN A 73 8.60 -13.32 -0.67
C GLN A 73 9.64 -12.24 -0.95
N LYS A 74 10.62 -12.02 -0.04
CA LYS A 74 11.74 -11.09 -0.31
C LYS A 74 12.56 -11.54 -1.52
N ILE A 75 12.89 -12.84 -1.62
CA ILE A 75 13.63 -13.35 -2.76
C ILE A 75 12.84 -13.18 -4.05
N GLN A 76 11.54 -13.48 -4.03
CA GLN A 76 10.67 -13.31 -5.18
C GLN A 76 10.56 -11.85 -5.63
N PHE A 77 10.49 -10.91 -4.68
CA PHE A 77 10.55 -9.48 -4.99
C PHE A 77 11.87 -9.12 -5.68
N VAL A 78 13.02 -9.52 -5.12
CA VAL A 78 14.35 -9.23 -5.71
C VAL A 78 14.45 -9.72 -7.15
N VAL A 79 14.10 -10.99 -7.42
CA VAL A 79 14.19 -11.55 -8.77
C VAL A 79 13.21 -10.93 -9.75
N THR A 80 12.13 -10.31 -9.24
CA THR A 80 11.15 -9.60 -10.05
C THR A 80 11.67 -8.24 -10.52
N VAL A 81 12.44 -7.54 -9.69
CA VAL A 81 12.85 -6.14 -9.95
C VAL A 81 14.29 -5.98 -10.45
N ILE A 82 15.16 -6.99 -10.26
CA ILE A 82 16.61 -6.90 -10.47
C ILE A 82 17.01 -6.47 -11.89
N HIS A 83 16.26 -6.90 -12.90
CA HIS A 83 16.52 -6.59 -14.31
C HIS A 83 16.00 -5.21 -14.75
N LYS A 84 15.55 -4.36 -13.79
CA LYS A 84 15.05 -3.00 -14.02
C LYS A 84 13.96 -2.95 -15.12
N PRO A 85 12.84 -3.67 -14.92
CA PRO A 85 11.75 -3.68 -15.90
C PRO A 85 11.10 -2.30 -16.03
N LYS A 86 10.49 -2.01 -17.18
CA LYS A 86 9.70 -0.80 -17.41
C LYS A 86 8.29 -0.89 -16.81
N LEU A 87 7.78 -2.11 -16.69
CA LEU A 87 6.48 -2.42 -16.12
C LEU A 87 6.66 -3.48 -15.02
N LEU A 88 6.16 -3.18 -13.85
CA LEU A 88 6.03 -4.12 -12.73
C LEU A 88 4.55 -4.42 -12.50
N ILE A 89 4.25 -5.70 -12.35
CA ILE A 89 2.92 -6.17 -11.97
C ILE A 89 3.10 -6.94 -10.66
N PHE A 90 2.47 -6.45 -9.60
CA PHE A 90 2.52 -7.03 -8.28
C PHE A 90 1.15 -7.52 -7.86
N ASP A 91 1.04 -8.79 -7.54
CA ASP A 91 -0.16 -9.41 -7.01
C ASP A 91 0.05 -9.73 -5.52
N GLU A 92 -0.68 -9.02 -4.65
CA GLU A 92 -0.55 -9.09 -3.19
C GLU A 92 0.92 -9.04 -2.69
N PRO A 93 1.73 -8.03 -3.06
CA PRO A 93 3.18 -8.02 -2.81
C PRO A 93 3.55 -8.07 -1.34
N PHE A 94 2.65 -7.70 -0.43
CA PHE A 94 2.88 -7.67 1.01
C PHE A 94 2.38 -8.93 1.73
N SER A 95 1.83 -9.91 1.00
CA SER A 95 1.34 -11.15 1.58
C SER A 95 2.48 -11.93 2.26
N GLY A 96 2.29 -12.26 3.55
CA GLY A 96 3.25 -13.05 4.32
C GLY A 96 4.40 -12.27 4.95
N PHE A 97 4.43 -10.96 4.82
CA PHE A 97 5.34 -10.10 5.58
C PHE A 97 4.74 -9.68 6.92
N ASP A 98 5.61 -9.55 7.93
CA ASP A 98 5.34 -8.75 9.11
C ASP A 98 5.38 -7.25 8.77
N PRO A 99 4.89 -6.36 9.65
CA PRO A 99 4.82 -4.92 9.38
C PRO A 99 6.16 -4.28 9.02
N ILE A 100 7.26 -4.70 9.64
CA ILE A 100 8.60 -4.14 9.40
C ILE A 100 9.08 -4.50 7.99
N ASN A 101 8.97 -5.79 7.63
CA ASN A 101 9.38 -6.24 6.30
C ASN A 101 8.46 -5.69 5.21
N ALA A 102 7.15 -5.56 5.47
CA ALA A 102 6.22 -4.91 4.55
C ALA A 102 6.62 -3.44 4.28
N SER A 103 7.01 -2.69 5.32
CA SER A 103 7.49 -1.31 5.17
C SER A 103 8.73 -1.21 4.29
N ILE A 104 9.73 -2.09 4.49
CA ILE A 104 10.94 -2.10 3.66
C ILE A 104 10.60 -2.33 2.18
N ILE A 105 9.75 -3.30 1.87
CA ILE A 105 9.37 -3.60 0.49
C ILE A 105 8.52 -2.48 -0.11
N ARG A 106 7.62 -1.86 0.67
CA ARG A 106 6.84 -0.69 0.24
C ARG A 106 7.76 0.47 -0.16
N ASP A 107 8.75 0.79 0.67
CA ASP A 107 9.68 1.88 0.39
C ASP A 107 10.49 1.62 -0.89
N GLU A 108 10.85 0.37 -1.18
CA GLU A 108 11.49 -0.02 -2.44
C GLU A 108 10.53 0.11 -3.63
N ILE A 109 9.25 -0.25 -3.48
CA ILE A 109 8.24 -0.06 -4.53
C ILE A 109 8.06 1.42 -4.84
N ILE A 110 7.96 2.28 -3.81
CA ILE A 110 7.85 3.74 -3.98
C ILE A 110 9.10 4.30 -4.69
N LYS A 111 10.29 3.82 -4.33
CA LYS A 111 11.52 4.22 -5.00
C LYS A 111 11.54 3.82 -6.48
N LEU A 112 11.15 2.59 -6.81
CA LEU A 112 11.06 2.13 -8.20
C LEU A 112 10.05 2.97 -9.01
N LYS A 113 8.91 3.34 -8.39
CA LYS A 113 7.92 4.25 -8.98
C LYS A 113 8.54 5.63 -9.27
N ASN A 114 9.23 6.21 -8.31
CA ASN A 114 9.88 7.52 -8.43
C ASN A 114 11.01 7.52 -9.47
N ASP A 115 11.68 6.37 -9.66
CA ASP A 115 12.68 6.15 -10.71
C ASP A 115 12.05 5.96 -12.11
N GLY A 116 10.71 6.09 -12.25
CA GLY A 116 9.99 6.08 -13.51
C GLY A 116 9.47 4.71 -13.96
N THR A 117 9.50 3.69 -13.10
CA THR A 117 8.89 2.40 -13.41
C THR A 117 7.36 2.49 -13.32
N THR A 118 6.65 2.02 -14.35
CA THR A 118 5.19 1.86 -14.28
C THR A 118 4.85 0.65 -13.41
N ILE A 119 3.95 0.82 -12.44
CA ILE A 119 3.57 -0.24 -11.50
C ILE A 119 2.08 -0.48 -11.55
N ILE A 120 1.67 -1.72 -11.78
CA ILE A 120 0.32 -2.22 -11.56
C ILE A 120 0.37 -3.09 -10.31
N PHE A 121 -0.57 -2.88 -9.41
CA PHE A 121 -0.52 -3.51 -8.11
C PHE A 121 -1.94 -3.88 -7.67
N SER A 122 -2.16 -5.17 -7.37
CA SER A 122 -3.42 -5.67 -6.83
C SER A 122 -3.26 -5.96 -5.34
N THR A 123 -4.22 -5.51 -4.55
CA THR A 123 -4.26 -5.79 -3.11
C THR A 123 -5.65 -5.53 -2.53
N HIS A 124 -5.91 -6.18 -1.41
CA HIS A 124 -7.06 -5.90 -0.54
C HIS A 124 -6.69 -4.96 0.64
N ARG A 125 -5.41 -4.54 0.76
CA ARG A 125 -4.93 -3.63 1.83
C ARG A 125 -5.08 -2.19 1.40
N MET A 126 -6.17 -1.54 1.84
CA MET A 126 -6.51 -0.17 1.42
C MET A 126 -5.49 0.89 1.83
N GLU A 127 -4.81 0.71 2.97
CA GLU A 127 -3.70 1.59 3.41
C GLU A 127 -2.56 1.61 2.37
N SER A 128 -2.16 0.43 1.85
CA SER A 128 -1.12 0.34 0.84
C SER A 128 -1.52 1.00 -0.48
N VAL A 129 -2.81 0.94 -0.83
CA VAL A 129 -3.36 1.65 -2.00
C VAL A 129 -3.20 3.16 -1.83
N GLU A 130 -3.54 3.70 -0.66
CA GLU A 130 -3.42 5.13 -0.37
C GLU A 130 -1.99 5.65 -0.41
N GLU A 131 -1.03 4.83 0.02
CA GLU A 131 0.37 5.21 0.08
C GLU A 131 1.11 5.12 -1.26
N ILE A 132 0.74 4.16 -2.12
CA ILE A 132 1.52 3.82 -3.31
C ILE A 132 0.86 4.31 -4.61
N CYS A 133 -0.48 4.23 -4.70
CA CYS A 133 -1.18 4.42 -5.97
C CYS A 133 -1.47 5.89 -6.30
N ASP A 134 -1.30 6.26 -7.57
CA ASP A 134 -1.79 7.54 -8.12
C ASP A 134 -3.21 7.39 -8.67
N HIS A 135 -3.51 6.22 -9.24
CA HIS A 135 -4.80 5.85 -9.82
C HIS A 135 -5.26 4.52 -9.25
N ILE A 136 -6.55 4.36 -9.10
CA ILE A 136 -7.17 3.11 -8.64
C ILE A 136 -8.31 2.69 -9.56
N ALA A 137 -8.53 1.39 -9.61
CA ALA A 137 -9.73 0.78 -10.15
C ALA A 137 -10.29 -0.21 -9.12
N LEU A 138 -11.50 0.02 -8.66
CA LEU A 138 -12.19 -0.85 -7.71
C LEU A 138 -13.07 -1.84 -8.45
N ILE A 139 -12.80 -3.12 -8.26
CA ILE A 139 -13.49 -4.21 -8.94
C ILE A 139 -14.36 -4.96 -7.93
N ASN A 140 -15.64 -5.11 -8.23
CA ASN A 140 -16.56 -5.95 -7.47
C ASN A 140 -17.46 -6.75 -8.41
N LYS A 141 -17.64 -8.05 -8.15
CA LYS A 141 -18.43 -8.97 -8.98
C LYS A 141 -18.11 -8.84 -10.48
N SER A 142 -16.82 -8.84 -10.81
CA SER A 142 -16.28 -8.73 -12.17
C SER A 142 -16.64 -7.41 -12.91
N LYS A 143 -17.02 -6.36 -12.18
CA LYS A 143 -17.31 -5.04 -12.75
C LYS A 143 -16.44 -3.99 -12.06
N THR A 144 -15.92 -3.04 -12.84
CA THR A 144 -15.30 -1.85 -12.30
C THR A 144 -16.41 -0.93 -11.80
N ILE A 145 -16.42 -0.67 -10.48
CA ILE A 145 -17.43 0.19 -9.82
C ILE A 145 -16.93 1.60 -9.59
N LEU A 146 -15.62 1.78 -9.60
CA LEU A 146 -14.97 3.07 -9.41
C LEU A 146 -13.58 3.02 -10.05
N GLU A 147 -13.19 4.09 -10.77
CA GLU A 147 -11.83 4.24 -11.30
C GLU A 147 -11.43 5.71 -11.41
N GLY A 148 -10.14 5.99 -11.30
CA GLY A 148 -9.58 7.32 -11.51
C GLY A 148 -8.42 7.68 -10.58
N PRO A 149 -7.98 8.95 -10.63
CA PRO A 149 -6.98 9.48 -9.72
C PRO A 149 -7.43 9.40 -8.28
N ILE A 150 -6.60 8.85 -7.39
CA ILE A 150 -6.96 8.60 -5.99
C ILE A 150 -7.40 9.87 -5.25
N ASN A 151 -6.72 11.00 -5.50
CA ASN A 151 -7.04 12.28 -4.87
C ASN A 151 -8.41 12.81 -5.33
N LYS A 152 -8.77 12.64 -6.61
CA LYS A 152 -10.08 13.01 -7.13
C LYS A 152 -11.17 12.18 -6.47
N ILE A 153 -10.98 10.87 -6.44
CA ILE A 153 -11.93 9.95 -5.80
C ILE A 153 -12.15 10.31 -4.32
N LYS A 154 -11.06 10.53 -3.57
CA LYS A 154 -11.17 10.94 -2.16
C LYS A 154 -11.91 12.26 -1.99
N ASN A 155 -11.72 13.22 -2.88
CA ASN A 155 -12.42 14.49 -2.85
C ASN A 155 -13.91 14.34 -3.19
N ASP A 156 -14.26 13.52 -4.19
CA ASP A 156 -15.65 13.27 -4.61
C ASP A 156 -16.48 12.58 -3.49
N PHE A 157 -15.82 11.81 -2.62
CA PHE A 157 -16.42 11.14 -1.47
C PHE A 157 -16.22 11.91 -0.15
N GLN A 158 -15.62 13.11 -0.20
CA GLN A 158 -15.34 13.89 1.00
C GLN A 158 -16.64 14.33 1.67
N GLU A 159 -16.74 14.06 2.95
CA GLU A 159 -17.82 14.56 3.82
C GLU A 159 -17.27 15.61 4.80
N GLU A 160 -18.13 16.48 5.32
CA GLU A 160 -17.77 17.45 6.36
C GLU A 160 -17.68 16.76 7.72
N LYS A 161 -16.76 15.79 7.82
CA LYS A 161 -16.45 15.04 9.04
C LYS A 161 -15.16 15.54 9.66
N TYR A 162 -15.16 15.65 10.97
CA TYR A 162 -14.01 16.12 11.75
C TYR A 162 -13.77 15.19 12.93
N GLU A 163 -12.49 15.00 13.24
CA GLU A 163 -12.04 14.40 14.48
C GLU A 163 -11.69 15.50 15.47
N VAL A 164 -12.27 15.42 16.66
CA VAL A 164 -12.09 16.38 17.74
C VAL A 164 -11.60 15.65 18.98
N ILE A 165 -10.52 16.15 19.58
CA ILE A 165 -10.03 15.68 20.88
C ILE A 165 -10.12 16.84 21.86
N LEU A 166 -10.80 16.62 22.96
CA LEU A 166 -10.96 17.60 24.04
C LEU A 166 -10.12 17.20 25.27
N ASP A 167 -9.98 18.12 26.21
CA ASP A 167 -9.31 17.90 27.50
C ASP A 167 -10.08 16.96 28.44
N SER A 168 -11.39 16.83 28.24
CA SER A 168 -12.28 16.03 29.07
C SER A 168 -13.37 15.33 28.26
N GLU A 169 -13.98 14.31 28.84
CA GLU A 169 -15.14 13.63 28.26
C GLU A 169 -16.39 14.47 28.43
N VAL A 170 -17.14 14.66 27.33
CA VAL A 170 -18.33 15.52 27.28
C VAL A 170 -19.45 14.85 26.49
N LYS A 171 -20.68 15.00 26.96
CA LYS A 171 -21.87 14.64 26.18
C LYS A 171 -22.38 15.90 25.45
N PHE A 172 -22.25 15.88 24.12
CA PHE A 172 -22.72 16.96 23.28
C PHE A 172 -24.20 16.82 22.94
N LYS A 173 -24.93 17.96 23.05
CA LYS A 173 -26.16 18.20 22.31
C LYS A 173 -25.93 19.47 21.51
N SER A 174 -25.91 19.41 20.22
CA SER A 174 -25.68 20.55 19.34
C SER A 174 -26.60 20.47 18.12
N ASP A 175 -27.05 21.61 17.68
CA ASP A 175 -27.79 21.86 16.43
C ASP A 175 -26.83 22.08 15.24
N LYS A 176 -25.54 22.31 15.52
CA LYS A 176 -24.52 22.66 14.54
C LYS A 176 -23.81 21.45 13.97
N PHE A 177 -23.76 20.35 14.71
CA PHE A 177 -23.08 19.11 14.30
C PHE A 177 -23.70 17.90 14.98
N ASP A 178 -23.57 16.75 14.32
CA ASP A 178 -23.91 15.44 14.84
C ASP A 178 -22.66 14.74 15.34
N VAL A 179 -22.72 14.09 16.50
CA VAL A 179 -21.66 13.18 16.98
C VAL A 179 -21.89 11.80 16.37
N LEU A 180 -20.99 11.38 15.49
CA LEU A 180 -21.07 10.07 14.81
C LEU A 180 -20.49 8.95 15.64
N HIS A 181 -19.40 9.26 16.37
CA HIS A 181 -18.73 8.31 17.25
C HIS A 181 -18.05 9.06 18.40
N GLN A 182 -18.02 8.42 19.58
CA GLN A 182 -17.34 8.92 20.77
C GLN A 182 -16.54 7.79 21.40
N ASP A 183 -15.28 8.07 21.72
CA ASP A 183 -14.42 7.23 22.53
C ASP A 183 -13.71 8.13 23.55
N LYS A 184 -14.20 8.11 24.81
CA LYS A 184 -13.76 9.00 25.89
C LYS A 184 -13.83 10.47 25.44
N ASN A 185 -12.69 11.14 25.35
CA ASN A 185 -12.54 12.55 24.96
C ASN A 185 -12.25 12.75 23.47
N LYS A 186 -12.34 11.69 22.66
CA LYS A 186 -12.18 11.71 21.21
C LYS A 186 -13.54 11.56 20.53
N TYR A 187 -13.86 12.48 19.62
CA TYR A 187 -15.16 12.57 18.95
C TYR A 187 -14.96 12.57 17.44
N GLN A 188 -15.83 11.89 16.73
CA GLN A 188 -16.04 12.12 15.30
C GLN A 188 -17.34 12.87 15.13
N ILE A 189 -17.28 14.05 14.57
CA ILE A 189 -18.44 14.90 14.32
C ILE A 189 -18.65 15.11 12.84
N ARG A 190 -19.91 15.29 12.43
CA ARG A 190 -20.30 15.72 11.09
C ARG A 190 -20.99 17.07 11.21
N LEU A 191 -20.52 18.06 10.45
CA LEU A 191 -21.16 19.37 10.42
C LEU A 191 -22.50 19.28 9.69
N ASN A 192 -23.47 20.01 10.19
CA ASN A 192 -24.75 20.22 9.52
C ASN A 192 -24.54 21.19 8.36
N SER A 193 -25.28 21.02 7.26
CA SER A 193 -25.08 21.75 5.99
C SER A 193 -25.11 23.30 6.09
N GLN A 194 -25.62 23.85 7.18
CA GLN A 194 -25.70 25.29 7.42
C GLN A 194 -24.68 25.80 8.46
N SER A 195 -23.79 24.92 8.96
CA SER A 195 -22.87 25.27 10.04
C SER A 195 -21.49 25.60 9.49
N GLU A 196 -20.95 26.75 9.91
CA GLU A 196 -19.55 27.07 9.64
C GLU A 196 -18.62 26.44 10.67
N ILE A 197 -17.42 26.03 10.23
CA ILE A 197 -16.38 25.47 11.12
C ILE A 197 -16.09 26.41 12.29
N ARG A 198 -16.10 27.73 12.03
CA ARG A 198 -15.87 28.77 13.03
C ARG A 198 -16.87 28.70 14.19
N ASP A 199 -18.13 28.51 13.87
CA ASP A 199 -19.21 28.44 14.88
C ASP A 199 -19.06 27.20 15.75
N VAL A 200 -18.67 26.05 15.11
CA VAL A 200 -18.44 24.81 15.83
C VAL A 200 -17.24 24.95 16.76
N LEU A 201 -16.11 25.50 16.28
CA LEU A 201 -14.93 25.75 17.08
C LEU A 201 -15.22 26.68 18.26
N ASN A 202 -15.94 27.79 18.04
CA ASN A 202 -16.34 28.73 19.09
C ASN A 202 -17.21 28.04 20.15
N ARG A 203 -18.14 27.18 19.74
CA ARG A 203 -19.03 26.47 20.67
C ARG A 203 -18.23 25.42 21.49
N LEU A 204 -17.32 24.66 20.86
CA LEU A 204 -16.48 23.70 21.54
C LEU A 204 -15.54 24.38 22.54
N ASN A 205 -14.90 25.48 22.11
CA ASN A 205 -13.90 26.18 22.93
C ASN A 205 -14.51 27.00 24.09
N LYS A 206 -15.83 27.27 24.06
CA LYS A 206 -16.48 28.04 25.11
C LYS A 206 -16.44 27.38 26.49
N ASN A 207 -16.52 26.05 26.53
CA ASN A 207 -16.64 25.28 27.75
C ASN A 207 -15.53 24.18 27.90
N HIS A 208 -14.70 23.97 26.89
CA HIS A 208 -13.70 22.89 26.83
C HIS A 208 -12.46 23.34 26.08
N ASN A 209 -11.31 22.79 26.46
CA ASN A 209 -10.07 23.02 25.73
C ASN A 209 -9.97 22.03 24.56
N ILE A 210 -9.82 22.53 23.34
CA ILE A 210 -9.62 21.71 22.14
C ILE A 210 -8.14 21.33 22.07
N ILE A 211 -7.84 20.04 22.23
CA ILE A 211 -6.47 19.49 22.05
C ILE A 211 -6.18 19.32 20.57
N SER A 212 -7.16 18.81 19.79
CA SER A 212 -7.01 18.60 18.36
C SER A 212 -8.35 18.77 17.65
N PHE A 213 -8.30 19.38 16.45
CA PHE A 213 -9.42 19.48 15.52
C PHE A 213 -8.89 19.23 14.11
N LYS A 214 -9.29 18.11 13.49
CA LYS A 214 -8.80 17.70 12.17
C LYS A 214 -9.95 17.33 11.26
N LYS A 215 -9.93 17.78 10.01
CA LYS A 215 -10.85 17.28 8.99
C LYS A 215 -10.51 15.81 8.72
N LYS A 216 -11.49 14.93 8.86
CA LYS A 216 -11.33 13.50 8.55
C LYS A 216 -11.51 13.32 7.04
N LEU A 217 -10.43 13.05 6.34
CA LEU A 217 -10.48 12.74 4.92
C LEU A 217 -11.13 11.36 4.71
N ALA A 218 -11.86 11.21 3.60
CA ALA A 218 -12.42 9.91 3.23
C ALA A 218 -11.26 8.92 2.98
N SER A 219 -11.27 7.78 3.66
CA SER A 219 -10.32 6.69 3.39
C SER A 219 -10.79 5.87 2.19
N ILE A 220 -9.85 5.22 1.50
CA ILE A 220 -10.21 4.31 0.40
C ILE A 220 -11.05 3.14 0.93
N GLU A 221 -10.83 2.71 2.18
CA GLU A 221 -11.66 1.69 2.82
C GLU A 221 -13.11 2.15 3.01
N ASP A 222 -13.35 3.37 3.52
CA ASP A 222 -14.71 3.94 3.66
C ASP A 222 -15.39 4.06 2.29
N ILE A 223 -14.64 4.48 1.27
CA ILE A 223 -15.12 4.62 -0.11
C ILE A 223 -15.49 3.25 -0.68
N PHE A 224 -14.66 2.22 -0.47
CA PHE A 224 -14.92 0.85 -0.86
C PHE A 224 -16.23 0.34 -0.25
N ILE A 225 -16.38 0.42 1.07
CA ILE A 225 -17.58 -0.05 1.79
C ILE A 225 -18.82 0.64 1.24
N LYS A 226 -18.80 1.98 1.07
CA LYS A 226 -19.93 2.74 0.53
C LYS A 226 -20.27 2.40 -0.91
N SER A 227 -19.27 2.06 -1.73
CA SER A 227 -19.46 1.76 -3.15
C SER A 227 -19.98 0.34 -3.39
N VAL A 228 -19.68 -0.60 -2.48
CA VAL A 228 -20.14 -2.00 -2.55
C VAL A 228 -21.52 -2.19 -1.91
N ALA A 229 -21.88 -1.35 -0.93
CA ALA A 229 -23.17 -1.41 -0.24
C ALA A 229 -24.34 -0.85 -1.05
N LYS A 230 -24.11 -0.23 -2.19
CA LYS A 230 -25.09 0.22 -3.17
C LYS A 230 -25.42 -0.87 -4.17
#